data_e0c147e440991a761455e622bb30b68c
#
_entry.id   e0c147e440991a761455e622bb30b68c
#
_cell.length_a   1.000
_cell.length_b   1.000
_cell.length_c   1.000
_cell.angle_alpha   90.00
_cell.angle_beta   90.00
_cell.angle_gamma   90.00
#
_symmetry.space_group_name_H-M   'P 1'
#
loop_
_entity.id
_entity.type
_entity.pdbx_description
1 polymer ?
#
loop_
_entity_poly.entity_id
_entity_poly.type
_entity_poly.pdbx_seq_one_letter_code
_entity_poly.pdbx_strand_id
1 'polypeptide(L)'
;STFADFRSDSGLTESELMVLNAVLEAEQPPTMSQIGRSVGHSRQFIQRAANSLMRQGLIETQQNPDHKRAALLIPTASARELKREMNSRAEAIAKALRHQIDADAVREAIQSLRAVRRAMEAHHRTTKSATRRTAR
;
A
#
# COMPACT_ATOMS: atom_id res chain seq x y z
N SER A 1 8.21 -8.82 -14.13
CA SER A 1 8.03 -7.42 -13.81
C SER A 1 8.62 -7.11 -12.44
N THR A 2 9.21 -5.94 -12.29
CA THR A 2 9.97 -5.51 -11.10
C THR A 2 9.13 -5.56 -9.82
N PHE A 3 7.83 -5.35 -9.91
CA PHE A 3 6.90 -5.37 -8.77
C PHE A 3 6.56 -6.79 -8.30
N ALA A 4 6.42 -7.74 -9.22
CA ALA A 4 6.17 -9.14 -8.91
C ALA A 4 7.43 -9.79 -8.31
N ASP A 5 8.62 -9.42 -8.82
CA ASP A 5 9.89 -9.88 -8.30
C ASP A 5 10.17 -9.36 -6.89
N PHE A 6 9.72 -8.13 -6.60
CA PHE A 6 9.82 -7.53 -5.27
C PHE A 6 8.94 -8.25 -4.22
N ARG A 7 7.76 -8.73 -4.63
CA ARG A 7 6.88 -9.52 -3.77
C ARG A 7 7.42 -10.92 -3.52
N SER A 8 8.00 -11.55 -4.52
CA SER A 8 8.56 -12.90 -4.39
C SER A 8 9.80 -12.94 -3.47
N ASP A 9 10.54 -11.84 -3.40
CA ASP A 9 11.75 -11.72 -2.57
C ASP A 9 11.45 -11.65 -1.07
N SER A 10 10.30 -11.13 -0.67
CA SER A 10 9.90 -11.05 0.75
C SER A 10 9.36 -12.38 1.28
N GLY A 11 8.95 -13.29 0.41
CA GLY A 11 8.25 -14.53 0.78
C GLY A 11 6.85 -14.30 1.34
N LEU A 12 6.34 -13.07 1.31
CA LEU A 12 5.03 -12.70 1.81
C LEU A 12 4.00 -12.58 0.68
N THR A 13 2.76 -12.96 0.97
CA THR A 13 1.63 -12.73 0.07
C THR A 13 1.26 -11.24 0.05
N GLU A 14 0.48 -10.84 -0.94
CA GLU A 14 -0.01 -9.46 -1.05
C GLU A 14 -0.82 -9.02 0.18
N SER A 15 -1.69 -9.89 0.69
CA SER A 15 -2.47 -9.62 1.89
C SER A 15 -1.61 -9.51 3.14
N GLU A 16 -0.60 -10.36 3.27
CA GLU A 16 0.36 -10.29 4.38
C GLU A 16 1.16 -8.99 4.34
N LEU A 17 1.65 -8.58 3.18
CA LEU A 17 2.36 -7.31 3.01
C LEU A 17 1.48 -6.11 3.36
N MET A 18 0.23 -6.14 2.92
CA MET A 18 -0.74 -5.07 3.21
C MET A 18 -0.97 -4.92 4.72
N VAL A 19 -1.21 -6.02 5.41
CA VAL A 19 -1.42 -6.01 6.87
C VAL A 19 -0.15 -5.62 7.61
N LEU A 20 0.99 -6.17 7.22
CA LEU A 20 2.27 -5.85 7.84
C LEU A 20 2.61 -4.36 7.69
N ASN A 21 2.41 -3.79 6.51
CA ASN A 21 2.60 -2.36 6.30
C ASN A 21 1.66 -1.51 7.16
N ALA A 22 0.39 -1.90 7.26
CA ALA A 22 -0.57 -1.20 8.12
C ALA A 22 -0.13 -1.17 9.58
N VAL A 23 0.42 -2.29 10.08
CA VAL A 23 0.94 -2.38 11.46
C VAL A 23 2.21 -1.54 11.64
N LEU A 24 3.13 -1.59 10.67
CA LEU A 24 4.41 -0.87 10.73
C LEU A 24 4.24 0.66 10.64
N GLU A 25 3.27 1.12 9.87
CA GLU A 25 3.03 2.55 9.61
C GLU A 25 2.09 3.19 10.63
N ALA A 26 1.41 2.40 11.46
CA ALA A 26 0.47 2.92 12.46
C ALA A 26 1.21 3.71 13.55
N GLU A 27 0.71 4.89 13.88
CA GLU A 27 1.23 5.72 14.98
C GLU A 27 0.96 5.06 16.34
N GLN A 28 -0.19 4.42 16.47
CA GLN A 28 -0.60 3.66 17.64
C GLN A 28 -0.86 2.22 17.24
N PRO A 29 -0.55 1.22 18.10
CA PRO A 29 -0.83 -0.17 17.79
C PRO A 29 -2.31 -0.37 17.42
N PRO A 30 -2.62 -0.87 16.21
CA PRO A 30 -3.99 -1.03 15.74
C PRO A 30 -4.59 -2.37 16.15
N THR A 31 -5.92 -2.44 16.16
CA THR A 31 -6.67 -3.69 16.19
C THR A 31 -6.90 -4.21 14.79
N MET A 32 -7.28 -5.49 14.64
CA MET A 32 -7.65 -6.07 13.34
C MET A 32 -8.80 -5.32 12.68
N SER A 33 -9.78 -4.89 13.45
CA SER A 33 -10.93 -4.13 12.95
C SER A 33 -10.52 -2.75 12.42
N GLN A 34 -9.60 -2.08 13.08
CA GLN A 34 -9.07 -0.78 12.62
C GLN A 34 -8.30 -0.94 11.31
N ILE A 35 -7.49 -1.98 11.19
CA ILE A 35 -6.78 -2.28 9.94
C ILE A 35 -7.79 -2.58 8.83
N GLY A 36 -8.79 -3.41 9.09
CA GLY A 36 -9.83 -3.76 8.12
C GLY A 36 -10.54 -2.52 7.56
N ARG A 37 -10.92 -1.58 8.43
CA ARG A 37 -11.52 -0.30 8.02
C ARG A 37 -10.56 0.55 7.19
N SER A 38 -9.30 0.59 7.59
CA SER A 38 -8.25 1.38 6.91
C SER A 38 -7.98 0.89 5.49
N VAL A 39 -7.93 -0.42 5.28
CA VAL A 39 -7.59 -1.02 3.98
C VAL A 39 -8.81 -1.49 3.17
N GLY A 40 -10.02 -1.36 3.73
CA GLY A 40 -11.25 -1.73 3.03
C GLY A 40 -11.51 -3.23 2.93
N HIS A 41 -11.06 -4.01 3.91
CA HIS A 41 -11.27 -5.46 3.97
C HIS A 41 -11.98 -5.89 5.24
N SER A 42 -12.61 -7.07 5.21
CA SER A 42 -13.27 -7.63 6.37
C SER A 42 -12.29 -7.98 7.49
N ARG A 43 -12.76 -7.97 8.74
CA ARG A 43 -11.97 -8.41 9.88
C ARG A 43 -11.44 -9.84 9.69
N GLN A 44 -12.25 -10.72 9.11
CA GLN A 44 -11.88 -12.11 8.86
C GLN A 44 -10.72 -12.24 7.87
N PHE A 45 -10.70 -11.42 6.83
CA PHE A 45 -9.61 -11.33 5.87
C PHE A 45 -8.31 -10.88 6.57
N ILE A 46 -8.38 -9.83 7.37
CA ILE A 46 -7.24 -9.31 8.14
C ILE A 46 -6.75 -10.35 9.14
N GLN A 47 -7.65 -11.07 9.80
CA GLN A 47 -7.30 -12.11 10.77
C GLN A 47 -6.48 -13.23 10.16
N ARG A 48 -6.81 -13.68 8.96
CA ARG A 48 -6.04 -14.72 8.25
C ARG A 48 -4.61 -14.26 7.97
N ALA A 49 -4.46 -13.08 7.43
CA ALA A 49 -3.14 -12.49 7.15
C ALA A 49 -2.34 -12.27 8.44
N ALA A 50 -2.98 -11.72 9.47
CA ALA A 50 -2.34 -11.48 10.77
C ALA A 50 -1.89 -12.78 11.43
N ASN A 51 -2.73 -13.82 11.39
CA ASN A 51 -2.37 -15.15 11.93
C ASN A 51 -1.14 -15.73 11.23
N SER A 52 -1.07 -15.60 9.91
CA SER A 52 0.10 -16.03 9.13
C SER A 52 1.35 -15.24 9.52
N LEU A 53 1.23 -13.92 9.66
CA LEU A 53 2.34 -13.07 10.09
C LEU A 53 2.81 -13.38 11.52
N MET A 54 1.89 -13.72 12.42
CA MET A 54 2.23 -14.17 13.77
C MET A 54 3.01 -15.49 13.75
N ARG A 55 2.61 -16.46 12.92
CA ARG A 55 3.34 -17.71 12.75
C ARG A 55 4.75 -17.49 12.20
N GLN A 56 4.94 -16.47 11.38
CA GLN A 56 6.23 -16.10 10.81
C GLN A 56 7.08 -15.22 11.75
N GLY A 57 6.57 -14.89 12.93
CA GLY A 57 7.27 -14.06 13.90
C GLY A 57 7.40 -12.59 13.49
N LEU A 58 6.50 -12.09 12.66
CA LEU A 58 6.54 -10.71 12.16
C LEU A 58 5.59 -9.77 12.93
N ILE A 59 4.56 -10.32 13.54
CA ILE A 59 3.59 -9.58 14.36
C ILE A 59 3.38 -10.32 15.67
N GLU A 60 3.20 -9.56 16.73
CA GLU A 60 2.77 -10.02 18.07
C GLU A 60 1.47 -9.34 18.46
N THR A 61 0.75 -9.94 19.40
CA THR A 61 -0.42 -9.33 20.00
C THR A 61 -0.10 -8.77 21.36
N GLN A 62 -0.74 -7.67 21.71
CA GLN A 62 -0.68 -7.06 23.03
C GLN A 62 -2.10 -6.84 23.55
N GLN A 63 -2.28 -6.95 24.86
CA GLN A 63 -3.57 -6.68 25.49
C GLN A 63 -3.95 -5.22 25.29
N ASN A 64 -5.20 -5.00 24.85
CA ASN A 64 -5.76 -3.67 24.67
C ASN A 64 -6.41 -3.23 25.97
N PRO A 65 -5.92 -2.18 26.65
CA PRO A 65 -6.51 -1.71 27.91
C PRO A 65 -7.92 -1.15 27.73
N ASP A 66 -8.25 -0.66 26.54
CA ASP A 66 -9.55 -0.05 26.23
C ASP A 66 -10.60 -1.07 25.80
N HIS A 67 -10.18 -2.26 25.36
CA HIS A 67 -11.10 -3.28 24.86
C HIS A 67 -10.50 -4.68 24.99
N LYS A 68 -10.90 -5.44 26.00
CA LYS A 68 -10.32 -6.74 26.35
C LYS A 68 -10.39 -7.81 25.24
N ARG A 69 -11.38 -7.73 24.33
CA ARG A 69 -11.60 -8.71 23.27
C ARG A 69 -10.89 -8.37 21.96
N ALA A 70 -10.39 -7.15 21.83
CA ALA A 70 -9.73 -6.68 20.62
C ALA A 70 -8.24 -6.43 20.90
N ALA A 71 -7.40 -7.43 20.63
CA ALA A 71 -5.96 -7.32 20.84
C ALA A 71 -5.36 -6.25 19.92
N LEU A 72 -4.30 -5.62 20.40
CA LEU A 72 -3.46 -4.73 19.60
C LEU A 72 -2.43 -5.54 18.84
N LEU A 73 -2.11 -5.13 17.61
CA LEU A 73 -1.09 -5.75 16.79
C LEU A 73 0.18 -4.92 16.83
N ILE A 74 1.31 -5.59 17.07
CA ILE A 74 2.61 -4.94 17.23
C ILE A 74 3.61 -5.60 16.31
N PRO A 75 4.41 -4.82 15.54
CA PRO A 75 5.45 -5.39 14.71
C PRO A 75 6.63 -5.84 15.58
N THR A 76 7.23 -6.97 15.20
CA THR A 76 8.44 -7.48 15.85
C THR A 76 9.70 -6.78 15.32
N ALA A 77 10.84 -6.98 15.97
CA ALA A 77 12.14 -6.55 15.46
C ALA A 77 12.44 -7.16 14.07
N SER A 78 12.05 -8.41 13.86
CA SER A 78 12.19 -9.08 12.55
C SER A 78 11.38 -8.38 11.45
N ALA A 79 10.18 -7.92 11.77
CA ALA A 79 9.35 -7.16 10.82
C ALA A 79 10.00 -5.84 10.42
N ARG A 80 10.57 -5.13 11.39
CA ARG A 80 11.26 -3.86 11.14
C ARG A 80 12.50 -4.07 10.29
N GLU A 81 13.25 -5.14 10.54
CA GLU A 81 14.42 -5.52 9.74
C GLU A 81 14.03 -5.85 8.30
N LEU A 82 12.99 -6.68 8.11
CA LEU A 82 12.45 -7.00 6.80
C LEU A 82 12.05 -5.73 6.04
N LYS A 83 11.40 -4.78 6.71
CA LYS A 83 11.00 -3.50 6.09
C LYS A 83 12.24 -2.69 5.66
N ARG A 84 13.27 -2.64 6.48
CA ARG A 84 14.52 -1.95 6.12
C ARG A 84 15.17 -2.58 4.88
N GLU A 85 15.24 -3.90 4.82
CA GLU A 85 15.77 -4.62 3.66
C GLU A 85 14.96 -4.34 2.39
N MET A 86 13.62 -4.37 2.50
CA MET A 86 12.73 -4.07 1.38
C MET A 86 12.92 -2.64 0.88
N ASN A 87 13.01 -1.66 1.79
CA ASN A 87 13.23 -0.26 1.44
C ASN A 87 14.60 -0.06 0.78
N SER A 88 15.62 -0.71 1.30
CA SER A 88 16.98 -0.66 0.74
C SER A 88 17.04 -1.20 -0.69
N ARG A 89 16.37 -2.33 -0.95
CA ARG A 89 16.26 -2.90 -2.30
C ARG A 89 15.48 -1.99 -3.25
N ALA A 90 14.38 -1.42 -2.77
CA ALA A 90 13.59 -0.48 -3.55
C ALA A 90 14.38 0.77 -3.93
N GLU A 91 15.17 1.31 -2.99
CA GLU A 91 16.08 2.42 -3.25
C GLU A 91 17.16 2.07 -4.28
N ALA A 92 17.75 0.90 -4.17
CA ALA A 92 18.77 0.43 -5.11
C ALA A 92 18.20 0.30 -6.53
N ILE A 93 16.98 -0.25 -6.65
CA ILE A 93 16.26 -0.36 -7.94
C ILE A 93 15.94 1.04 -8.50
N ALA A 94 15.41 1.93 -7.68
CA ALA A 94 15.09 3.31 -8.08
C ALA A 94 16.34 4.06 -8.54
N LYS A 95 17.48 3.88 -7.86
CA LYS A 95 18.75 4.47 -8.24
C LYS A 95 19.25 3.92 -9.57
N ALA A 96 19.17 2.61 -9.78
CA ALA A 96 19.55 1.97 -11.04
C ALA A 96 18.69 2.47 -12.20
N LEU A 97 17.37 2.59 -12.00
CA LEU A 97 16.45 3.13 -12.99
C LEU A 97 16.75 4.59 -13.33
N ARG A 98 17.09 5.41 -12.34
CA ARG A 98 17.47 6.81 -12.57
C ARG A 98 18.72 6.94 -13.44
N HIS A 99 19.66 6.02 -13.34
CA HIS A 99 20.85 6.00 -14.22
C HIS A 99 20.53 5.55 -15.65
N GLN A 100 19.46 4.78 -15.86
CA GLN A 100 19.06 4.25 -17.17
C GLN A 100 18.08 5.17 -17.90
N ILE A 101 17.38 6.05 -17.18
CA ILE A 101 16.34 6.92 -17.74
C ILE A 101 16.90 8.33 -17.87
N ASP A 102 16.88 8.85 -19.11
CA ASP A 102 17.22 10.24 -19.39
C ASP A 102 16.19 11.18 -18.72
N ALA A 103 16.69 12.22 -18.05
CA ALA A 103 15.86 13.23 -17.39
C ALA A 103 14.90 13.94 -18.36
N ASP A 104 15.31 14.15 -19.61
CA ASP A 104 14.46 14.75 -20.64
C ASP A 104 13.31 13.82 -21.03
N ALA A 105 13.58 12.52 -21.17
CA ALA A 105 12.55 11.50 -21.45
C ALA A 105 11.51 11.43 -20.32
N VAL A 106 11.94 11.53 -19.07
CA VAL A 106 11.03 11.57 -17.91
C VAL A 106 10.14 12.81 -17.96
N ARG A 107 10.70 13.98 -18.25
CA ARG A 107 9.93 15.23 -18.38
C ARG A 107 8.91 15.15 -19.51
N GLU A 108 9.30 14.60 -20.67
CA GLU A 108 8.38 14.36 -21.79
C GLU A 108 7.23 13.44 -21.40
N ALA A 109 7.52 12.32 -20.72
CA ALA A 109 6.52 11.39 -20.26
C ALA A 109 5.53 12.06 -19.29
N ILE A 110 6.01 12.88 -18.35
CA ILE A 110 5.17 13.63 -17.41
C ILE A 110 4.28 14.63 -18.15
N GLN A 111 4.83 15.36 -19.13
CA GLN A 111 4.08 16.32 -19.94
C GLN A 111 2.98 15.61 -20.75
N SER A 112 3.29 14.45 -21.33
CA SER A 112 2.32 13.64 -22.07
C SER A 112 1.18 13.15 -21.18
N LEU A 113 1.49 12.67 -19.97
CA LEU A 113 0.50 12.25 -19.00
C LEU A 113 -0.41 13.40 -18.53
N ARG A 114 0.16 14.57 -18.30
CA ARG A 114 -0.60 15.79 -17.98
C ARG A 114 -1.53 16.22 -19.10
N ALA A 115 -1.08 16.11 -20.34
CA ALA A 115 -1.89 16.42 -21.53
C ALA A 115 -3.09 15.45 -21.64
N VAL A 116 -2.86 14.15 -21.47
CA VAL A 116 -3.93 13.14 -21.44
C VAL A 116 -4.93 13.44 -20.34
N ARG A 117 -4.47 13.75 -19.15
CA ARG A 117 -5.32 14.10 -18.01
C ARG A 117 -6.21 15.31 -18.32
N ARG A 118 -5.62 16.38 -18.89
CA ARG A 118 -6.38 17.59 -19.29
C ARG A 118 -7.43 17.27 -20.35
N ALA A 119 -7.10 16.44 -21.34
CA ALA A 119 -8.04 16.02 -22.38
C ALA A 119 -9.20 15.21 -21.79
N MET A 120 -8.93 14.31 -20.86
CA MET A 120 -9.96 13.55 -20.14
C MET A 120 -10.87 14.45 -19.30
N GLU A 121 -10.31 15.41 -18.56
CA GLU A 121 -11.07 16.37 -17.76
C GLU A 121 -11.95 17.28 -18.64
N ALA A 122 -11.43 17.75 -19.77
CA ALA A 122 -12.18 18.54 -20.74
C ALA A 122 -13.34 17.74 -21.35
N HIS A 123 -13.10 16.49 -21.75
CA HIS A 123 -14.15 15.60 -22.26
C HIS A 123 -15.25 15.36 -21.22
N HIS A 124 -14.87 15.10 -19.97
CA HIS A 124 -15.81 14.90 -18.87
C HIS A 124 -16.68 16.13 -18.62
N ARG A 125 -16.11 17.33 -18.64
CA ARG A 125 -16.84 18.59 -18.50
C ARG A 125 -17.83 18.80 -19.65
N THR A 126 -17.43 18.52 -20.89
CA THR A 126 -18.28 18.63 -22.07
C THR A 126 -19.45 17.66 -22.00
N THR A 127 -19.21 16.41 -21.61
CA THR A 127 -20.26 15.39 -21.44
C THR A 127 -21.25 15.79 -20.33
N LYS A 128 -20.77 16.30 -19.19
CA LYS A 128 -21.60 16.80 -18.10
C LYS A 128 -22.48 17.99 -18.53
N SER A 129 -21.93 18.91 -19.32
CA SER A 129 -22.67 20.07 -19.85
C SER A 129 -23.75 19.62 -20.84
N ALA A 130 -23.48 18.67 -21.71
CA ALA A 130 -24.45 18.10 -22.66
C ALA A 130 -25.58 17.39 -21.93
N THR A 131 -25.29 16.61 -20.90
CA THR A 131 -26.33 15.93 -20.08
C THR A 131 -27.22 16.92 -19.34
N ARG A 132 -26.70 18.04 -18.85
CA ARG A 132 -27.50 19.10 -18.22
C ARG A 132 -28.42 19.81 -19.21
N ARG A 133 -28.03 19.97 -20.47
CA ARG A 133 -28.86 20.58 -21.52
C ARG A 133 -30.03 19.69 -21.93
N THR A 134 -29.83 18.37 -21.96
CA THR A 134 -30.91 17.42 -22.31
C THR A 134 -31.87 17.12 -21.17
N ALA A 135 -31.52 17.40 -19.93
CA ALA A 135 -32.36 17.22 -18.74
C ALA A 135 -33.34 18.41 -18.49
N ARG A 136 -33.25 19.48 -19.28
CA ARG A 136 -34.20 20.61 -19.28
C ARG A 136 -35.14 20.52 -20.46
#